data_bcf7210fc49734c2ffa19d6d015e0c55
#
_entry.id   bcf7210fc49734c2ffa19d6d015e0c55
#
_cell.length_a   1.000
_cell.length_b   1.000
_cell.length_c   1.000
_cell.angle_alpha   90.00
_cell.angle_beta   90.00
_cell.angle_gamma   90.00
#
_symmetry.space_group_name_H-M   'P 1'
#
loop_
_entity.id
_entity.type
_entity.pdbx_description
1 polymer ?
#
loop_
_entity_poly.entity_id
_entity_poly.type
_entity_poly.pdbx_seq_one_letter_code
_entity_poly.pdbx_strand_id
1 'polypeptide(L)'
;MELVTKKKLHLLSGRAHLPLAEEIADLLGEELGEANLAEFANGEIHSKLGRNVRGADVFIIQSHSSVEGLSINDSIMEQLIMIDAARRASAKRIVAVCPFYGYARQDRKAEGREPITAKLVADLFKSAGADRLVSIDLHSGQIQGFFDGPVDHLQARPVLIDAMRGLGQDLVVVSPDAGRVKVAEQYANELHADLAIVHKRRVKDAKNAVEARDVVGEVDGRCCVLIDDMIDTAGTMVAAAEQLIAHGASEVHAACTHPVLSGPAVDRIKNSSIGRLICTNTLPLPAEKQFDKLEVHSIAPILAKAIDAVFEDTSVSELFGGKNQT
;
A
#
# COMPACT_ATOMS: atom_id res chain seq x y z
N MET A 1 15.15 -27.65 34.47
CA MET A 1 14.37 -28.10 33.31
C MET A 1 13.81 -26.83 32.67
N GLU A 2 14.50 -26.26 31.69
CA GLU A 2 13.99 -25.15 30.92
C GLU A 2 12.82 -25.66 30.07
N LEU A 3 11.63 -25.22 30.37
CA LEU A 3 10.46 -25.42 29.52
C LEU A 3 10.63 -24.51 28.30
N VAL A 4 11.24 -25.01 27.23
CA VAL A 4 11.22 -24.34 25.92
C VAL A 4 9.79 -24.42 25.42
N THR A 5 9.01 -23.39 25.68
CA THR A 5 7.69 -23.24 25.07
C THR A 5 7.89 -22.96 23.57
N LYS A 6 7.49 -23.93 22.73
CA LYS A 6 7.51 -23.73 21.27
C LYS A 6 6.69 -22.49 20.94
N LYS A 7 7.30 -21.53 20.23
CA LYS A 7 6.57 -20.38 19.67
C LYS A 7 5.40 -20.89 18.81
N LYS A 8 4.28 -20.16 18.83
CA LYS A 8 3.10 -20.48 18.02
C LYS A 8 2.76 -19.29 17.17
N LEU A 9 2.74 -19.46 15.87
CA LEU A 9 2.27 -18.50 14.91
C LEU A 9 0.79 -18.74 14.62
N HIS A 10 -0.01 -17.69 14.60
CA HIS A 10 -1.37 -17.71 14.07
C HIS A 10 -1.60 -16.57 13.10
N LEU A 11 -2.03 -16.92 11.89
CA LEU A 11 -2.45 -15.98 10.86
C LEU A 11 -3.97 -15.89 10.88
N LEU A 12 -4.50 -14.67 10.90
CA LEU A 12 -5.91 -14.37 10.77
C LEU A 12 -6.10 -13.34 9.66
N SER A 13 -7.21 -13.40 8.95
CA SER A 13 -7.58 -12.42 7.94
C SER A 13 -8.93 -11.81 8.22
N GLY A 14 -9.04 -10.50 7.98
CA GLY A 14 -10.34 -9.88 7.76
C GLY A 14 -10.88 -10.17 6.35
N ARG A 15 -12.08 -9.67 6.06
CA ARG A 15 -12.83 -9.98 4.83
C ARG A 15 -12.36 -9.20 3.60
N ALA A 16 -11.62 -8.10 3.78
CA ALA A 16 -11.34 -7.17 2.68
C ALA A 16 -10.42 -7.78 1.60
N HIS A 17 -9.46 -8.64 1.96
CA HIS A 17 -8.52 -9.21 0.98
C HIS A 17 -8.06 -10.64 1.35
N LEU A 18 -9.02 -11.55 1.43
CA LEU A 18 -8.76 -12.96 1.76
C LEU A 18 -7.74 -13.64 0.83
N PRO A 19 -7.77 -13.46 -0.52
CA PRO A 19 -6.81 -14.10 -1.40
C PRO A 19 -5.34 -13.75 -1.09
N LEU A 20 -5.05 -12.50 -0.72
CA LEU A 20 -3.69 -12.11 -0.32
C LEU A 20 -3.26 -12.80 0.98
N ALA A 21 -4.18 -12.92 1.95
CA ALA A 21 -3.88 -13.57 3.21
C ALA A 21 -3.66 -15.10 3.04
N GLU A 22 -4.41 -15.73 2.15
CA GLU A 22 -4.21 -17.14 1.77
C GLU A 22 -2.85 -17.35 1.11
N GLU A 23 -2.48 -16.50 0.15
CA GLU A 23 -1.15 -16.56 -0.50
C GLU A 23 -0.01 -16.37 0.52
N ILE A 24 -0.15 -15.46 1.50
CA ILE A 24 0.82 -15.29 2.58
C ILE A 24 0.94 -16.55 3.44
N ALA A 25 -0.20 -17.15 3.80
CA ALA A 25 -0.24 -18.36 4.61
C ALA A 25 0.43 -19.54 3.89
N ASP A 26 0.15 -19.72 2.60
CA ASP A 26 0.77 -20.76 1.76
C ASP A 26 2.30 -20.60 1.69
N LEU A 27 2.79 -19.36 1.52
CA LEU A 27 4.22 -19.05 1.48
C LEU A 27 4.94 -19.32 2.82
N LEU A 28 4.22 -19.20 3.94
CA LEU A 28 4.73 -19.50 5.28
C LEU A 28 4.59 -20.98 5.65
N GLY A 29 3.87 -21.77 4.83
CA GLY A 29 3.54 -23.15 5.16
C GLY A 29 2.60 -23.29 6.36
N GLU A 30 1.79 -22.26 6.60
CA GLU A 30 0.85 -22.16 7.72
C GLU A 30 -0.59 -22.17 7.21
N GLU A 31 -1.53 -22.55 8.08
CA GLU A 31 -2.96 -22.46 7.80
C GLU A 31 -3.52 -21.12 8.26
N LEU A 32 -4.31 -20.47 7.42
CA LEU A 32 -5.07 -19.31 7.81
C LEU A 32 -6.15 -19.70 8.83
N GLY A 33 -6.13 -19.06 10.01
CA GLY A 33 -7.08 -19.34 11.08
C GLY A 33 -8.45 -18.72 10.79
N GLU A 34 -9.50 -19.40 11.23
CA GLU A 34 -10.88 -18.89 11.13
C GLU A 34 -11.10 -17.72 12.10
N ALA A 35 -11.58 -16.61 11.59
CA ALA A 35 -11.98 -15.44 12.38
C ALA A 35 -13.50 -15.34 12.60
N ASN A 36 -14.30 -16.21 11.95
CA ASN A 36 -15.78 -16.28 12.02
C ASN A 36 -16.42 -14.87 12.05
N LEU A 37 -16.12 -14.09 11.00
CA LEU A 37 -16.59 -12.73 10.85
C LEU A 37 -18.02 -12.70 10.32
N ALA A 38 -18.87 -11.93 10.96
CA ALA A 38 -20.28 -11.76 10.59
C ALA A 38 -20.74 -10.33 10.91
N GLU A 39 -21.89 -9.97 10.39
CA GLU A 39 -22.57 -8.72 10.73
C GLU A 39 -23.94 -9.00 11.31
N PHE A 40 -24.30 -8.24 12.33
CA PHE A 40 -25.67 -8.18 12.81
C PHE A 40 -26.55 -7.38 11.83
N ALA A 41 -27.85 -7.55 11.91
CA ALA A 41 -28.81 -6.88 11.02
C ALA A 41 -28.72 -5.33 11.05
N ASN A 42 -28.15 -4.75 12.09
CA ASN A 42 -27.91 -3.31 12.22
C ASN A 42 -26.53 -2.87 11.69
N GLY A 43 -25.73 -3.79 11.13
CA GLY A 43 -24.39 -3.50 10.57
C GLY A 43 -23.24 -3.59 11.57
N GLU A 44 -23.48 -3.96 12.83
CA GLU A 44 -22.40 -4.21 13.79
C GLU A 44 -21.62 -5.46 13.44
N ILE A 45 -20.28 -5.35 13.45
CA ILE A 45 -19.37 -6.44 13.11
C ILE A 45 -19.16 -7.33 14.34
N HIS A 46 -19.27 -8.64 14.14
CA HIS A 46 -18.96 -9.67 15.11
C HIS A 46 -17.78 -10.51 14.66
N SER A 47 -16.87 -10.83 15.59
CA SER A 47 -15.76 -11.76 15.36
C SER A 47 -15.69 -12.80 16.46
N LYS A 48 -15.44 -14.06 16.07
CA LYS A 48 -15.15 -15.16 17.01
C LYS A 48 -13.97 -15.97 16.47
N LEU A 49 -12.86 -15.97 17.20
CA LEU A 49 -11.70 -16.75 16.81
C LEU A 49 -12.00 -18.25 16.86
N GLY A 50 -11.72 -18.95 15.76
CA GLY A 50 -11.96 -20.39 15.62
C GLY A 50 -10.96 -21.28 16.36
N ARG A 51 -9.76 -20.72 16.67
CA ARG A 51 -8.66 -21.44 17.35
C ARG A 51 -8.27 -20.76 18.66
N ASN A 52 -7.65 -21.55 19.55
CA ASN A 52 -7.07 -21.01 20.78
C ASN A 52 -5.74 -20.30 20.49
N VAL A 53 -5.71 -18.99 20.69
CA VAL A 53 -4.56 -18.12 20.43
C VAL A 53 -3.75 -17.79 21.70
N ARG A 54 -4.07 -18.41 22.83
CA ARG A 54 -3.39 -18.14 24.11
C ARG A 54 -1.89 -18.40 24.02
N GLY A 55 -1.11 -17.37 24.35
CA GLY A 55 0.36 -17.42 24.35
C GLY A 55 0.98 -17.50 22.97
N ALA A 56 0.21 -17.30 21.90
CA ALA A 56 0.69 -17.27 20.52
C ALA A 56 0.98 -15.85 20.05
N ASP A 57 1.82 -15.73 19.03
CA ASP A 57 1.97 -14.53 18.23
C ASP A 57 0.89 -14.56 17.12
N VAL A 58 0.04 -13.55 17.10
CA VAL A 58 -1.11 -13.45 16.21
C VAL A 58 -0.91 -12.33 15.22
N PHE A 59 -0.92 -12.66 13.93
CA PHE A 59 -0.83 -11.69 12.84
C PHE A 59 -2.21 -11.54 12.20
N ILE A 60 -2.75 -10.32 12.20
CA ILE A 60 -4.08 -10.02 11.69
C ILE A 60 -3.93 -9.22 10.41
N ILE A 61 -4.19 -9.86 9.27
CA ILE A 61 -3.99 -9.32 7.93
C ILE A 61 -5.30 -8.68 7.45
N GLN A 62 -5.28 -7.39 7.15
CA GLN A 62 -6.41 -6.66 6.61
C GLN A 62 -5.97 -5.47 5.80
N SER A 63 -6.28 -5.45 4.50
CA SER A 63 -6.16 -4.23 3.69
C SER A 63 -7.33 -3.30 3.99
N HIS A 64 -7.06 -2.03 4.25
CA HIS A 64 -8.12 -1.06 4.51
C HIS A 64 -8.73 -0.61 3.19
N SER A 65 -9.64 -1.38 2.66
CA SER A 65 -10.26 -1.17 1.35
C SER A 65 -11.78 -1.37 1.40
N SER A 66 -12.45 -0.84 0.39
CA SER A 66 -13.84 -1.15 0.14
C SER A 66 -13.94 -2.33 -0.83
N VAL A 67 -14.73 -3.31 -0.48
CA VAL A 67 -15.16 -4.43 -1.33
C VAL A 67 -16.67 -4.56 -1.23
N GLU A 68 -17.28 -5.45 -2.01
CA GLU A 68 -18.73 -5.66 -1.93
C GLU A 68 -19.17 -5.96 -0.49
N GLY A 69 -20.10 -5.17 0.02
CA GLY A 69 -20.63 -5.30 1.38
C GLY A 69 -19.72 -4.85 2.52
N LEU A 70 -18.56 -4.24 2.22
CA LEU A 70 -17.61 -3.77 3.23
C LEU A 70 -16.99 -2.44 2.80
N SER A 71 -17.18 -1.36 3.58
CA SER A 71 -16.50 -0.10 3.34
C SER A 71 -15.08 -0.10 3.92
N ILE A 72 -14.28 0.93 3.57
CA ILE A 72 -12.96 1.12 4.18
C ILE A 72 -13.06 1.28 5.71
N ASN A 73 -14.11 1.93 6.20
CA ASN A 73 -14.32 2.12 7.63
C ASN A 73 -14.66 0.80 8.33
N ASP A 74 -15.46 -0.04 7.69
CA ASP A 74 -15.80 -1.37 8.20
C ASP A 74 -14.56 -2.26 8.23
N SER A 75 -13.69 -2.21 7.22
CA SER A 75 -12.45 -3.00 7.21
C SER A 75 -11.50 -2.61 8.35
N ILE A 76 -11.41 -1.32 8.69
CA ILE A 76 -10.64 -0.83 9.83
C ILE A 76 -11.29 -1.31 11.14
N MET A 77 -12.60 -1.12 11.30
CA MET A 77 -13.33 -1.54 12.50
C MET A 77 -13.24 -3.06 12.70
N GLU A 78 -13.35 -3.83 11.63
CA GLU A 78 -13.22 -5.29 11.65
C GLU A 78 -11.84 -5.71 12.20
N GLN A 79 -10.76 -5.10 11.72
CA GLN A 79 -9.42 -5.40 12.21
C GLN A 79 -9.25 -5.02 13.69
N LEU A 80 -9.80 -3.88 14.12
CA LEU A 80 -9.80 -3.47 15.54
C LEU A 80 -10.52 -4.47 16.43
N ILE A 81 -11.69 -4.98 16.00
CA ILE A 81 -12.47 -5.99 16.72
C ILE A 81 -11.69 -7.31 16.80
N MET A 82 -11.04 -7.73 15.73
CA MET A 82 -10.19 -8.93 15.72
C MET A 82 -9.00 -8.81 16.69
N ILE A 83 -8.36 -7.64 16.74
CA ILE A 83 -7.27 -7.34 17.68
C ILE A 83 -7.75 -7.44 19.13
N ASP A 84 -8.89 -6.82 19.46
CA ASP A 84 -9.47 -6.90 20.80
C ASP A 84 -9.84 -8.35 21.17
N ALA A 85 -10.40 -9.11 20.22
CA ALA A 85 -10.69 -10.53 20.42
C ALA A 85 -9.43 -11.34 20.74
N ALA A 86 -8.34 -11.15 19.99
CA ALA A 86 -7.06 -11.81 20.21
C ALA A 86 -6.46 -11.44 21.58
N ARG A 87 -6.50 -10.15 21.94
CA ARG A 87 -6.06 -9.65 23.25
C ARG A 87 -6.82 -10.29 24.40
N ARG A 88 -8.16 -10.34 24.32
CA ARG A 88 -9.02 -10.98 25.35
C ARG A 88 -8.84 -12.47 25.40
N ALA A 89 -8.45 -13.10 24.29
CA ALA A 89 -8.09 -14.52 24.24
C ALA A 89 -6.65 -14.82 24.73
N SER A 90 -5.94 -13.82 25.28
CA SER A 90 -4.60 -13.93 25.85
C SER A 90 -3.53 -14.29 24.82
N ALA A 91 -3.61 -13.74 23.60
CA ALA A 91 -2.48 -13.74 22.67
C ALA A 91 -1.24 -13.12 23.36
N LYS A 92 -0.05 -13.60 23.00
CA LYS A 92 1.22 -13.11 23.57
C LYS A 92 1.66 -11.83 22.88
N ARG A 93 1.55 -11.78 21.57
CA ARG A 93 1.88 -10.65 20.71
C ARG A 93 0.83 -10.54 19.62
N ILE A 94 0.37 -9.33 19.33
CA ILE A 94 -0.62 -9.06 18.29
C ILE A 94 -0.03 -8.08 17.30
N VAL A 95 0.06 -8.51 16.04
CA VAL A 95 0.62 -7.73 14.94
C VAL A 95 -0.50 -7.37 13.96
N ALA A 96 -0.76 -6.07 13.80
CA ALA A 96 -1.65 -5.57 12.77
C ALA A 96 -0.89 -5.49 11.45
N VAL A 97 -1.26 -6.32 10.47
CA VAL A 97 -0.68 -6.32 9.13
C VAL A 97 -1.65 -5.62 8.20
N CYS A 98 -1.28 -4.42 7.76
CA CYS A 98 -2.08 -3.56 6.91
C CYS A 98 -1.37 -3.38 5.56
N PRO A 99 -1.56 -4.28 4.57
CA PRO A 99 -0.94 -4.12 3.25
C PRO A 99 -1.19 -2.74 2.65
N PHE A 100 -2.41 -2.22 2.80
CA PHE A 100 -2.76 -0.82 2.59
C PHE A 100 -3.29 -0.23 3.90
N TYR A 101 -2.65 0.86 4.35
CA TYR A 101 -3.05 1.59 5.56
C TYR A 101 -4.04 2.70 5.20
N GLY A 102 -5.27 2.56 5.65
CA GLY A 102 -6.32 3.54 5.40
C GLY A 102 -6.04 4.89 6.07
N TYR A 103 -6.58 5.95 5.50
CA TYR A 103 -6.37 7.33 5.96
C TYR A 103 -4.92 7.84 5.91
N ALA A 104 -3.97 7.12 5.31
CA ALA A 104 -2.58 7.51 5.20
C ALA A 104 -2.37 8.90 4.57
N ARG A 105 -3.29 9.37 3.71
CA ARG A 105 -3.27 10.70 3.08
C ARG A 105 -3.63 11.84 4.04
N GLN A 106 -4.16 11.53 5.23
CA GLN A 106 -4.52 12.48 6.27
C GLN A 106 -3.48 12.47 7.41
N ASP A 107 -2.21 12.56 7.02
CA ASP A 107 -1.04 12.48 7.90
C ASP A 107 -0.61 13.83 8.47
N ARG A 108 -1.19 14.91 7.98
CA ARG A 108 -0.95 16.29 8.41
C ARG A 108 -2.17 17.16 8.12
N LYS A 109 -2.23 18.30 8.79
CA LYS A 109 -3.21 19.34 8.45
C LYS A 109 -2.75 20.10 7.21
N ALA A 110 -3.56 20.13 6.16
CA ALA A 110 -3.37 20.98 5.00
C ALA A 110 -3.91 22.39 5.29
N GLU A 111 -4.99 22.47 6.07
CA GLU A 111 -5.62 23.71 6.52
C GLU A 111 -5.93 23.71 8.03
N GLY A 112 -6.29 24.86 8.56
CA GLY A 112 -6.70 24.95 9.96
C GLY A 112 -7.98 24.14 10.25
N ARG A 113 -8.07 23.55 11.44
CA ARG A 113 -9.22 22.76 11.95
C ARG A 113 -9.41 21.39 11.33
N GLU A 114 -8.51 20.92 10.48
CA GLU A 114 -8.49 19.55 9.98
C GLU A 114 -7.98 18.55 11.02
N PRO A 115 -8.45 17.29 10.97
CA PRO A 115 -7.88 16.21 11.78
C PRO A 115 -6.54 15.72 11.21
N ILE A 116 -5.86 14.88 11.99
CA ILE A 116 -4.77 14.01 11.53
C ILE A 116 -5.25 12.57 11.68
N THR A 117 -6.07 12.11 10.73
CA THR A 117 -6.81 10.85 10.86
C THR A 117 -5.88 9.63 10.80
N ALA A 118 -4.74 9.73 10.10
CA ALA A 118 -3.72 8.69 10.13
C ALA A 118 -3.21 8.41 11.56
N LYS A 119 -3.04 9.47 12.38
CA LYS A 119 -2.68 9.33 13.80
C LYS A 119 -3.81 8.74 14.62
N LEU A 120 -5.06 9.19 14.40
CA LEU A 120 -6.23 8.66 15.10
C LEU A 120 -6.36 7.14 14.89
N VAL A 121 -6.21 6.67 13.65
CA VAL A 121 -6.28 5.23 13.32
C VAL A 121 -5.15 4.46 14.02
N ALA A 122 -3.92 5.00 14.05
CA ALA A 122 -2.81 4.38 14.77
C ALA A 122 -3.08 4.24 16.28
N ASP A 123 -3.66 5.28 16.89
CA ASP A 123 -4.06 5.26 18.31
C ASP A 123 -5.14 4.22 18.60
N LEU A 124 -6.10 4.05 17.68
CA LEU A 124 -7.15 3.04 17.80
C LEU A 124 -6.56 1.62 17.75
N PHE A 125 -5.60 1.34 16.87
CA PHE A 125 -4.90 0.05 16.84
C PHE A 125 -4.17 -0.22 18.16
N LYS A 126 -3.46 0.77 18.69
CA LYS A 126 -2.78 0.64 20.00
C LYS A 126 -3.78 0.40 21.12
N SER A 127 -4.86 1.17 21.16
CA SER A 127 -5.96 1.00 22.15
C SER A 127 -6.59 -0.38 22.08
N ALA A 128 -6.85 -0.92 20.89
CA ALA A 128 -7.40 -2.25 20.69
C ALA A 128 -6.45 -3.34 21.22
N GLY A 129 -5.15 -3.10 21.20
CA GLY A 129 -4.15 -4.00 21.77
C GLY A 129 -3.10 -4.51 20.77
N ALA A 130 -2.91 -3.84 19.64
CA ALA A 130 -1.81 -4.14 18.74
C ALA A 130 -0.48 -3.79 19.41
N ASP A 131 0.49 -4.69 19.31
CA ASP A 131 1.85 -4.51 19.81
C ASP A 131 2.77 -3.96 18.72
N ARG A 132 2.46 -4.23 17.45
CA ARG A 132 3.24 -3.87 16.27
C ARG A 132 2.31 -3.60 15.09
N LEU A 133 2.74 -2.71 14.20
CA LEU A 133 2.11 -2.43 12.92
C LEU A 133 3.07 -2.82 11.78
N VAL A 134 2.57 -3.52 10.76
CA VAL A 134 3.29 -3.81 9.51
C VAL A 134 2.48 -3.23 8.37
N SER A 135 3.12 -2.43 7.51
CA SER A 135 2.45 -1.86 6.33
C SER A 135 3.44 -1.68 5.18
N ILE A 136 2.90 -1.52 3.96
CA ILE A 136 3.70 -1.31 2.75
C ILE A 136 3.52 0.12 2.28
N ASP A 137 4.61 0.76 1.85
CA ASP A 137 4.65 2.10 1.24
C ASP A 137 3.64 3.09 1.83
N LEU A 138 3.78 3.38 3.11
CA LEU A 138 3.00 4.42 3.77
C LEU A 138 3.12 5.74 3.01
N HIS A 139 2.02 6.46 2.84
CA HIS A 139 1.96 7.71 2.09
C HIS A 139 3.05 8.71 2.47
N SER A 140 3.46 8.69 3.74
CA SER A 140 4.60 9.47 4.24
C SER A 140 5.32 8.72 5.36
N GLY A 141 6.64 8.91 5.46
CA GLY A 141 7.49 8.24 6.46
C GLY A 141 7.15 8.61 7.91
N GLN A 142 6.59 9.81 8.15
CA GLN A 142 6.21 10.25 9.51
C GLN A 142 5.10 9.43 10.14
N ILE A 143 4.28 8.72 9.35
CA ILE A 143 3.22 7.84 9.89
C ILE A 143 3.79 6.75 10.79
N GLN A 144 5.06 6.32 10.57
CA GLN A 144 5.75 5.39 11.45
C GLN A 144 5.82 5.87 12.90
N GLY A 145 5.87 7.18 13.13
CA GLY A 145 5.87 7.79 14.46
C GLY A 145 4.48 7.98 15.09
N PHE A 146 3.41 7.62 14.38
CA PHE A 146 2.04 7.80 14.90
C PHE A 146 1.57 6.63 15.77
N PHE A 147 2.09 5.44 15.52
CA PHE A 147 1.81 4.27 16.34
C PHE A 147 2.77 4.22 17.54
N ASP A 148 2.23 4.06 18.75
CA ASP A 148 3.04 3.92 19.99
C ASP A 148 3.53 2.48 20.13
N GLY A 149 4.55 2.14 19.34
CA GLY A 149 5.16 0.83 19.24
C GLY A 149 5.97 0.66 17.97
N PRO A 150 6.54 -0.54 17.72
CA PRO A 150 7.27 -0.83 16.49
C PRO A 150 6.37 -0.75 15.26
N VAL A 151 6.89 -0.13 14.19
CA VAL A 151 6.27 -0.09 12.87
C VAL A 151 7.25 -0.60 11.83
N ASP A 152 6.90 -1.68 11.15
CA ASP A 152 7.66 -2.16 10.00
C ASP A 152 7.05 -1.58 8.74
N HIS A 153 7.73 -0.59 8.17
CA HIS A 153 7.35 0.05 6.93
C HIS A 153 8.08 -0.63 5.78
N LEU A 154 7.41 -1.57 5.10
CA LEU A 154 7.93 -2.36 4.00
C LEU A 154 7.87 -1.57 2.69
N GLN A 155 8.62 -2.04 1.68
CA GLN A 155 8.67 -1.43 0.34
C GLN A 155 8.22 -2.42 -0.73
N ALA A 156 7.30 -1.98 -1.61
CA ALA A 156 6.96 -2.72 -2.82
C ALA A 156 7.98 -2.52 -3.95
N ARG A 157 8.89 -1.55 -3.81
CA ARG A 157 9.86 -1.16 -4.83
C ARG A 157 10.60 -2.33 -5.49
N PRO A 158 11.13 -3.34 -4.78
CA PRO A 158 11.80 -4.46 -5.44
C PRO A 158 10.90 -5.20 -6.44
N VAL A 159 9.63 -5.40 -6.09
CA VAL A 159 8.63 -6.06 -6.96
C VAL A 159 8.34 -5.21 -8.20
N LEU A 160 8.11 -3.92 -8.01
CA LEU A 160 7.83 -2.99 -9.11
C LEU A 160 9.04 -2.78 -10.01
N ILE A 161 10.26 -2.73 -9.47
CA ILE A 161 11.50 -2.65 -10.25
C ILE A 161 11.64 -3.86 -11.17
N ASP A 162 11.43 -5.06 -10.65
CA ASP A 162 11.53 -6.29 -11.44
C ASP A 162 10.51 -6.29 -12.59
N ALA A 163 9.29 -5.84 -12.35
CA ALA A 163 8.25 -5.70 -13.37
C ALA A 163 8.62 -4.66 -14.45
N MET A 164 9.25 -3.55 -14.05
CA MET A 164 9.61 -2.46 -14.96
C MET A 164 10.85 -2.72 -15.82
N ARG A 165 11.72 -3.67 -15.45
CA ARG A 165 12.94 -4.01 -16.24
C ARG A 165 12.64 -4.43 -17.68
N GLY A 166 11.42 -4.86 -17.97
CA GLY A 166 10.97 -5.24 -19.31
C GLY A 166 10.42 -4.08 -20.16
N LEU A 167 10.39 -2.83 -19.65
CA LEU A 167 9.80 -1.69 -20.35
C LEU A 167 10.68 -1.09 -21.45
N GLY A 168 11.99 -1.39 -21.48
CA GLY A 168 12.91 -0.89 -22.51
C GLY A 168 14.27 -0.45 -21.96
N GLN A 169 15.22 -0.20 -22.88
CA GLN A 169 16.59 0.20 -22.52
C GLN A 169 16.76 1.72 -22.30
N ASP A 170 15.84 2.53 -22.85
CA ASP A 170 15.89 3.99 -22.79
C ASP A 170 14.77 4.54 -21.90
N LEU A 171 14.69 3.99 -20.68
CA LEU A 171 13.64 4.29 -19.72
C LEU A 171 13.92 5.61 -18.99
N VAL A 172 12.87 6.41 -18.82
CA VAL A 172 12.86 7.59 -17.94
C VAL A 172 11.84 7.36 -16.83
N VAL A 173 12.29 7.42 -15.60
CA VAL A 173 11.42 7.41 -14.43
C VAL A 173 10.87 8.81 -14.20
N VAL A 174 9.56 8.94 -14.05
CA VAL A 174 8.92 10.25 -13.96
C VAL A 174 8.17 10.40 -12.64
N SER A 175 8.47 11.47 -11.92
CA SER A 175 7.65 11.90 -10.77
C SER A 175 6.44 12.70 -11.27
N PRO A 176 5.20 12.32 -10.91
CA PRO A 176 3.99 13.03 -11.34
C PRO A 176 3.83 14.41 -10.69
N ASP A 177 4.60 14.69 -9.63
CA ASP A 177 4.65 15.99 -8.95
C ASP A 177 5.95 16.17 -8.16
N ALA A 178 6.15 17.36 -7.59
CA ALA A 178 7.34 17.69 -6.80
C ALA A 178 7.43 16.91 -5.46
N GLY A 179 6.33 16.37 -4.95
CA GLY A 179 6.29 15.68 -3.66
C GLY A 179 6.86 14.27 -3.72
N ARG A 180 6.93 13.66 -4.91
CA ARG A 180 7.37 12.27 -5.13
C ARG A 180 8.76 12.13 -5.76
N VAL A 181 9.48 13.24 -5.95
CA VAL A 181 10.79 13.24 -6.63
C VAL A 181 11.79 12.31 -5.96
N LYS A 182 11.90 12.32 -4.62
CA LYS A 182 12.83 11.43 -3.90
C LYS A 182 12.52 9.95 -4.12
N VAL A 183 11.24 9.59 -4.18
CA VAL A 183 10.81 8.20 -4.44
C VAL A 183 11.15 7.82 -5.88
N ALA A 184 10.80 8.66 -6.85
CA ALA A 184 11.13 8.44 -8.26
C ALA A 184 12.65 8.33 -8.50
N GLU A 185 13.47 9.14 -7.81
CA GLU A 185 14.92 9.06 -7.85
C GLU A 185 15.46 7.69 -7.39
N GLN A 186 14.87 7.09 -6.36
CA GLN A 186 15.27 5.75 -5.91
C GLN A 186 15.00 4.70 -6.98
N TYR A 187 13.83 4.77 -7.67
CA TYR A 187 13.53 3.90 -8.81
C TYR A 187 14.48 4.13 -9.97
N ALA A 188 14.75 5.39 -10.34
CA ALA A 188 15.68 5.76 -11.42
C ALA A 188 17.09 5.18 -11.17
N ASN A 189 17.60 5.33 -9.94
CA ASN A 189 18.91 4.80 -9.55
C ASN A 189 18.99 3.25 -9.67
N GLU A 190 17.94 2.53 -9.21
CA GLU A 190 17.93 1.06 -9.25
C GLU A 190 17.68 0.50 -10.67
N LEU A 191 16.96 1.25 -11.51
CA LEU A 191 16.74 0.92 -12.93
C LEU A 191 17.87 1.41 -13.85
N HIS A 192 18.83 2.20 -13.33
CA HIS A 192 19.84 2.89 -14.11
C HIS A 192 19.21 3.76 -15.21
N ALA A 193 18.10 4.41 -14.90
CA ALA A 193 17.32 5.27 -15.77
C ALA A 193 17.47 6.74 -15.40
N ASP A 194 17.16 7.63 -16.35
CA ASP A 194 17.08 9.05 -16.07
C ASP A 194 15.81 9.42 -15.30
N LEU A 195 15.81 10.58 -14.67
CA LEU A 195 14.69 11.12 -13.89
C LEU A 195 14.11 12.34 -14.61
N ALA A 196 12.77 12.36 -14.72
CA ALA A 196 12.02 13.55 -15.11
C ALA A 196 10.92 13.87 -14.09
N ILE A 197 10.41 15.10 -14.14
CA ILE A 197 9.39 15.58 -13.19
C ILE A 197 8.32 16.32 -13.98
N VAL A 198 7.05 16.00 -13.75
CA VAL A 198 5.91 16.80 -14.21
C VAL A 198 5.59 17.86 -13.15
N HIS A 199 5.89 19.11 -13.48
CA HIS A 199 5.71 20.23 -12.53
C HIS A 199 4.44 21.02 -12.83
N LYS A 200 3.61 21.25 -11.80
CA LYS A 200 2.45 22.15 -11.88
C LYS A 200 2.90 23.61 -11.75
N ARG A 201 2.78 24.39 -12.82
CA ARG A 201 3.06 25.82 -12.80
C ARG A 201 1.75 26.62 -12.74
N ARG A 202 1.56 27.42 -11.70
CA ARG A 202 0.49 28.44 -11.68
C ARG A 202 0.94 29.63 -12.51
N VAL A 203 0.30 29.89 -13.64
CA VAL A 203 0.51 31.11 -14.41
C VAL A 203 -0.18 32.26 -13.67
N LYS A 204 0.61 33.20 -13.14
CA LYS A 204 0.14 34.30 -12.25
C LYS A 204 -0.79 35.34 -12.91
N ASP A 205 -0.88 35.37 -14.24
CA ASP A 205 -1.52 36.49 -14.97
C ASP A 205 -2.84 36.17 -15.70
N ALA A 206 -3.43 34.97 -15.53
CA ALA A 206 -4.71 34.64 -16.14
C ALA A 206 -5.85 34.78 -15.11
N LYS A 207 -6.87 35.60 -15.41
CA LYS A 207 -8.11 35.72 -14.63
C LYS A 207 -8.91 34.39 -14.48
N ASN A 208 -8.54 33.39 -15.25
CA ASN A 208 -8.93 31.97 -15.08
C ASN A 208 -7.62 31.20 -14.99
N ALA A 209 -7.24 30.74 -13.80
CA ALA A 209 -5.99 30.02 -13.57
C ALA A 209 -5.97 28.72 -14.40
N VAL A 210 -5.38 28.77 -15.58
CA VAL A 210 -5.05 27.59 -16.36
C VAL A 210 -3.84 26.97 -15.66
N GLU A 211 -4.00 25.79 -15.07
CA GLU A 211 -2.86 25.00 -14.58
C GLU A 211 -2.05 24.51 -15.79
N ALA A 212 -0.98 25.24 -16.11
CA ALA A 212 0.03 24.73 -17.03
C ALA A 212 0.89 23.70 -16.30
N ARG A 213 1.12 22.55 -16.91
CA ARG A 213 2.09 21.56 -16.46
C ARG A 213 3.29 21.62 -17.39
N ASP A 214 4.47 21.56 -16.82
CA ASP A 214 5.73 21.56 -17.55
C ASP A 214 6.52 20.29 -17.21
N VAL A 215 7.34 19.81 -18.12
CA VAL A 215 8.19 18.63 -17.91
C VAL A 215 9.64 19.10 -17.74
N VAL A 216 10.27 18.68 -16.66
CA VAL A 216 11.69 18.92 -16.39
C VAL A 216 12.43 17.59 -16.54
N GLY A 217 13.34 17.51 -17.47
CA GLY A 217 14.08 16.31 -17.88
C GLY A 217 13.87 15.97 -19.35
N GLU A 218 14.74 15.15 -19.92
CA GLU A 218 14.73 14.75 -21.33
C GLU A 218 13.80 13.54 -21.51
N VAL A 219 12.70 13.71 -22.24
CA VAL A 219 11.70 12.67 -22.48
C VAL A 219 11.40 12.42 -23.95
N ASP A 220 11.92 13.28 -24.85
CA ASP A 220 11.66 13.20 -26.29
C ASP A 220 12.18 11.88 -26.88
N GLY A 221 11.32 11.16 -27.58
CA GLY A 221 11.60 9.84 -28.17
C GLY A 221 11.72 8.67 -27.18
N ARG A 222 11.58 8.92 -25.87
CA ARG A 222 11.91 7.95 -24.81
C ARG A 222 10.67 7.27 -24.22
N CYS A 223 10.87 6.09 -23.64
CA CYS A 223 9.86 5.39 -22.85
C CYS A 223 9.84 5.97 -21.43
N CYS A 224 8.68 6.41 -20.96
CA CYS A 224 8.50 7.03 -19.64
C CYS A 224 7.65 6.14 -18.72
N VAL A 225 8.01 6.07 -17.44
CA VAL A 225 7.19 5.43 -16.41
C VAL A 225 6.92 6.41 -15.26
N LEU A 226 5.65 6.72 -15.04
CA LEU A 226 5.17 7.52 -13.93
C LEU A 226 5.10 6.68 -12.65
N ILE A 227 5.70 7.15 -11.54
CA ILE A 227 5.75 6.42 -10.26
C ILE A 227 4.99 7.18 -9.19
N ASP A 228 4.07 6.50 -8.51
CA ASP A 228 3.40 7.03 -7.31
C ASP A 228 3.22 5.92 -6.26
N ASP A 229 2.92 6.28 -5.00
CA ASP A 229 2.56 5.29 -3.97
C ASP A 229 1.17 4.71 -4.24
N MET A 230 0.23 5.52 -4.69
CA MET A 230 -1.13 5.08 -4.98
C MET A 230 -1.76 5.78 -6.18
N ILE A 231 -2.64 5.07 -6.86
CA ILE A 231 -3.51 5.64 -7.89
C ILE A 231 -4.96 5.52 -7.41
N ASP A 232 -5.55 6.67 -7.05
CA ASP A 232 -6.94 6.76 -6.60
C ASP A 232 -7.88 7.01 -7.80
N THR A 233 -8.14 8.24 -8.16
CA THR A 233 -9.03 8.58 -9.29
C THR A 233 -8.33 8.67 -10.65
N ALA A 234 -7.04 8.43 -10.70
CA ALA A 234 -6.14 8.48 -11.86
C ALA A 234 -6.01 9.85 -12.56
N GLY A 235 -6.68 10.89 -12.09
CA GLY A 235 -6.66 12.19 -12.78
C GLY A 235 -5.26 12.79 -12.90
N THR A 236 -4.44 12.74 -11.87
CA THR A 236 -3.05 13.25 -11.87
C THR A 236 -2.18 12.46 -12.82
N MET A 237 -2.28 11.12 -12.79
CA MET A 237 -1.47 10.23 -13.62
C MET A 237 -1.78 10.40 -15.12
N VAL A 238 -3.05 10.44 -15.48
CA VAL A 238 -3.49 10.63 -16.87
C VAL A 238 -3.04 11.98 -17.40
N ALA A 239 -3.25 13.05 -16.63
CA ALA A 239 -2.83 14.37 -17.05
C ALA A 239 -1.28 14.53 -17.13
N ALA A 240 -0.52 13.78 -16.32
CA ALA A 240 0.93 13.72 -16.43
C ALA A 240 1.36 12.94 -17.69
N ALA A 241 0.70 11.82 -18.00
CA ALA A 241 0.96 11.04 -19.19
C ALA A 241 0.71 11.84 -20.48
N GLU A 242 -0.38 12.61 -20.56
CA GLU A 242 -0.68 13.49 -21.68
C GLU A 242 0.41 14.56 -21.88
N GLN A 243 0.94 15.12 -20.80
CA GLN A 243 2.05 16.08 -20.89
C GLN A 243 3.33 15.42 -21.41
N LEU A 244 3.67 14.22 -20.96
CA LEU A 244 4.84 13.50 -21.46
C LEU A 244 4.74 13.21 -22.96
N ILE A 245 3.59 12.76 -23.44
CA ILE A 245 3.33 12.56 -24.88
C ILE A 245 3.43 13.88 -25.64
N ALA A 246 2.88 14.99 -25.09
CA ALA A 246 3.01 16.31 -25.71
C ALA A 246 4.44 16.83 -25.79
N HIS A 247 5.34 16.34 -24.91
CA HIS A 247 6.78 16.65 -24.92
C HIS A 247 7.60 15.59 -25.69
N GLY A 248 6.96 14.74 -26.49
CA GLY A 248 7.64 13.82 -27.43
C GLY A 248 7.94 12.43 -26.86
N ALA A 249 7.50 12.08 -25.65
CA ALA A 249 7.67 10.72 -25.16
C ALA A 249 7.08 9.69 -26.14
N SER A 250 7.83 8.64 -26.45
CA SER A 250 7.39 7.58 -27.39
C SER A 250 6.35 6.67 -26.78
N GLU A 251 6.48 6.36 -25.51
CA GLU A 251 5.55 5.54 -24.72
C GLU A 251 5.49 6.07 -23.28
N VAL A 252 4.32 5.93 -22.66
CA VAL A 252 4.13 6.27 -21.25
C VAL A 252 3.44 5.13 -20.52
N HIS A 253 4.03 4.70 -19.42
CA HIS A 253 3.49 3.71 -18.49
C HIS A 253 3.28 4.35 -17.12
N ALA A 254 2.56 3.65 -16.24
CA ALA A 254 2.40 4.07 -14.85
C ALA A 254 2.68 2.89 -13.92
N ALA A 255 3.25 3.16 -12.74
CA ALA A 255 3.44 2.17 -11.71
C ALA A 255 3.03 2.73 -10.35
N CYS A 256 2.39 1.90 -9.52
CA CYS A 256 2.05 2.25 -8.15
C CYS A 256 2.02 1.03 -7.24
N THR A 257 2.23 1.26 -5.95
CA THR A 257 2.06 0.21 -4.95
C THR A 257 0.59 -0.08 -4.71
N HIS A 258 -0.24 0.96 -4.55
CA HIS A 258 -1.63 0.84 -4.12
C HIS A 258 -2.62 1.23 -5.22
N PRO A 259 -3.19 0.26 -5.97
CA PRO A 259 -4.21 0.52 -6.99
C PRO A 259 -5.59 0.69 -6.36
N VAL A 260 -5.85 1.86 -5.77
CA VAL A 260 -7.15 2.16 -5.16
C VAL A 260 -8.24 2.16 -6.22
N LEU A 261 -7.98 2.78 -7.37
CA LEU A 261 -8.81 2.81 -8.58
C LEU A 261 -10.27 3.15 -8.27
N SER A 262 -10.48 4.29 -7.60
CA SER A 262 -11.81 4.76 -7.23
C SER A 262 -12.52 5.48 -8.36
N GLY A 263 -13.84 5.38 -8.37
CA GLY A 263 -14.71 6.12 -9.29
C GLY A 263 -14.32 5.93 -10.75
N PRO A 264 -13.99 6.99 -11.52
CA PRO A 264 -13.73 6.91 -12.94
C PRO A 264 -12.30 6.47 -13.31
N ALA A 265 -11.50 5.96 -12.35
CA ALA A 265 -10.07 5.69 -12.57
C ALA A 265 -9.82 4.70 -13.71
N VAL A 266 -10.54 3.58 -13.73
CA VAL A 266 -10.42 2.54 -14.75
C VAL A 266 -10.69 3.10 -16.15
N ASP A 267 -11.80 3.81 -16.33
CA ASP A 267 -12.17 4.41 -17.62
C ASP A 267 -11.16 5.48 -18.06
N ARG A 268 -10.67 6.28 -17.12
CA ARG A 268 -9.65 7.28 -17.41
C ARG A 268 -8.36 6.64 -17.92
N ILE A 269 -7.89 5.57 -17.29
CA ILE A 269 -6.66 4.89 -17.70
C ILE A 269 -6.87 4.16 -19.03
N LYS A 270 -7.99 3.46 -19.20
CA LYS A 270 -8.34 2.81 -20.48
C LYS A 270 -8.29 3.76 -21.67
N ASN A 271 -8.83 4.96 -21.49
CA ASN A 271 -8.96 5.97 -22.55
C ASN A 271 -7.76 6.95 -22.62
N SER A 272 -6.72 6.75 -21.82
CA SER A 272 -5.52 7.59 -21.81
C SER A 272 -4.39 7.05 -22.68
N SER A 273 -3.34 7.84 -22.82
CA SER A 273 -2.07 7.46 -23.43
C SER A 273 -1.23 6.49 -22.59
N ILE A 274 -1.63 6.16 -21.37
CA ILE A 274 -0.94 5.16 -20.54
C ILE A 274 -1.06 3.80 -21.22
N GLY A 275 0.09 3.19 -21.57
CA GLY A 275 0.18 1.88 -22.20
C GLY A 275 -0.02 0.72 -21.23
N ARG A 276 0.60 0.79 -20.05
CA ARG A 276 0.46 -0.21 -18.97
C ARG A 276 0.32 0.49 -17.62
N LEU A 277 -0.48 -0.10 -16.72
CA LEU A 277 -0.49 0.20 -15.30
C LEU A 277 0.08 -1.00 -14.55
N ILE A 278 1.28 -0.86 -14.04
CA ILE A 278 1.97 -1.87 -13.23
C ILE A 278 1.68 -1.58 -11.76
N CYS A 279 1.14 -2.53 -11.02
CA CYS A 279 0.81 -2.33 -9.62
C CYS A 279 0.97 -3.61 -8.79
N THR A 280 0.80 -3.48 -7.47
CA THR A 280 0.77 -4.64 -6.59
C THR A 280 -0.66 -5.00 -6.18
N ASN A 281 -0.81 -6.18 -5.56
CA ASN A 281 -2.08 -6.62 -4.98
C ASN A 281 -2.23 -6.23 -3.49
N THR A 282 -1.70 -5.09 -3.06
CA THR A 282 -1.95 -4.58 -1.69
C THR A 282 -3.42 -4.31 -1.41
N LEU A 283 -4.19 -4.09 -2.45
CA LEU A 283 -5.64 -3.90 -2.44
C LEU A 283 -6.30 -4.95 -3.34
N PRO A 284 -7.50 -5.43 -3.01
CA PRO A 284 -8.23 -6.32 -3.88
C PRO A 284 -8.62 -5.61 -5.18
N LEU A 285 -8.52 -6.34 -6.27
CA LEU A 285 -8.86 -5.87 -7.61
C LEU A 285 -9.98 -6.76 -8.18
N PRO A 286 -11.24 -6.48 -7.85
CA PRO A 286 -12.38 -7.24 -8.35
C PRO A 286 -12.55 -7.07 -9.87
N ALA A 287 -13.42 -7.87 -10.48
CA ALA A 287 -13.56 -7.97 -11.94
C ALA A 287 -13.80 -6.62 -12.64
N GLU A 288 -14.55 -5.71 -12.00
CA GLU A 288 -14.81 -4.38 -12.53
C GLU A 288 -13.58 -3.47 -12.58
N LYS A 289 -12.53 -3.80 -11.84
CA LYS A 289 -11.23 -3.09 -11.86
C LYS A 289 -10.20 -3.77 -12.76
N GLN A 290 -10.56 -4.89 -13.41
CA GLN A 290 -9.69 -5.57 -14.38
C GLN A 290 -9.82 -4.95 -15.75
N PHE A 291 -8.71 -4.75 -16.45
CA PHE A 291 -8.66 -4.24 -17.83
C PHE A 291 -7.32 -4.58 -18.50
N ASP A 292 -7.27 -4.54 -19.83
CA ASP A 292 -6.15 -5.05 -20.64
C ASP A 292 -4.78 -4.41 -20.35
N LYS A 293 -4.78 -3.17 -19.86
CA LYS A 293 -3.53 -2.44 -19.54
C LYS A 293 -3.03 -2.68 -18.11
N LEU A 294 -3.78 -3.42 -17.28
CA LEU A 294 -3.47 -3.65 -15.88
C LEU A 294 -2.54 -4.87 -15.73
N GLU A 295 -1.42 -4.66 -15.08
CA GLU A 295 -0.44 -5.68 -14.71
C GLU A 295 -0.25 -5.70 -13.20
N VAL A 296 -0.60 -6.83 -12.55
CA VAL A 296 -0.64 -6.94 -11.09
C VAL A 296 0.44 -7.91 -10.61
N HIS A 297 1.26 -7.46 -9.68
CA HIS A 297 2.32 -8.25 -9.06
C HIS A 297 2.03 -8.50 -7.59
N SER A 298 2.26 -9.74 -7.14
CA SER A 298 1.99 -10.10 -5.75
C SER A 298 2.99 -9.49 -4.78
N ILE A 299 2.46 -8.92 -3.68
CA ILE A 299 3.24 -8.44 -2.54
C ILE A 299 3.35 -9.47 -1.42
N ALA A 300 2.68 -10.62 -1.55
CA ALA A 300 2.67 -11.67 -0.53
C ALA A 300 4.08 -12.16 -0.16
N PRO A 301 5.05 -12.32 -1.09
CA PRO A 301 6.40 -12.74 -0.71
C PRO A 301 7.11 -11.79 0.24
N ILE A 302 6.90 -10.48 0.11
CA ILE A 302 7.50 -9.48 1.01
C ILE A 302 6.81 -9.53 2.38
N LEU A 303 5.49 -9.63 2.41
CA LEU A 303 4.71 -9.73 3.65
C LEU A 303 5.02 -11.02 4.40
N ALA A 304 5.10 -12.16 3.71
CA ALA A 304 5.46 -13.44 4.32
C ALA A 304 6.85 -13.39 4.97
N LYS A 305 7.86 -12.88 4.27
CA LYS A 305 9.21 -12.69 4.84
C LYS A 305 9.23 -11.76 6.04
N ALA A 306 8.44 -10.67 6.02
CA ALA A 306 8.37 -9.75 7.13
C ALA A 306 7.66 -10.38 8.35
N ILE A 307 6.60 -11.15 8.14
CA ILE A 307 5.90 -11.89 9.19
C ILE A 307 6.83 -12.93 9.81
N ASP A 308 7.56 -13.69 9.00
CA ASP A 308 8.54 -14.67 9.45
C ASP A 308 9.65 -14.00 10.29
N ALA A 309 10.24 -12.91 9.79
CA ALA A 309 11.26 -12.15 10.51
C ALA A 309 10.75 -11.61 11.88
N VAL A 310 9.51 -11.10 11.92
CA VAL A 310 8.90 -10.65 13.19
C VAL A 310 8.64 -11.84 14.12
N PHE A 311 8.19 -12.98 13.60
CA PHE A 311 7.94 -14.18 14.39
C PHE A 311 9.22 -14.77 14.96
N GLU A 312 10.28 -14.86 14.16
CA GLU A 312 11.59 -15.40 14.56
C GLU A 312 12.43 -14.38 15.35
N ASP A 313 11.91 -13.16 15.60
CA ASP A 313 12.63 -12.05 16.27
C ASP A 313 13.94 -11.67 15.55
N THR A 314 13.94 -11.78 14.20
CA THR A 314 15.04 -11.35 13.33
C THR A 314 14.78 -9.96 12.73
N SER A 315 15.75 -9.42 12.00
CA SER A 315 15.68 -8.05 11.47
C SER A 315 14.84 -7.98 10.19
N VAL A 316 13.72 -7.23 10.23
CA VAL A 316 12.93 -6.90 9.04
C VAL A 316 13.68 -5.96 8.09
N SER A 317 14.54 -5.05 8.61
CA SER A 317 15.29 -4.09 7.77
C SER A 317 16.31 -4.77 6.86
N GLU A 318 16.80 -5.96 7.21
CA GLU A 318 17.71 -6.74 6.36
C GLU A 318 17.05 -7.16 5.04
N LEU A 319 15.73 -7.30 4.98
CA LEU A 319 14.97 -7.59 3.75
C LEU A 319 15.16 -6.50 2.69
N PHE A 320 15.55 -5.29 3.11
CA PHE A 320 15.74 -4.12 2.25
C PHE A 320 17.20 -3.61 2.31
N GLY A 321 18.18 -4.49 2.61
CA GLY A 321 19.61 -4.14 2.67
C GLY A 321 19.97 -3.13 3.76
N GLY A 322 19.20 -3.09 4.86
CA GLY A 322 19.44 -2.20 6.01
C GLY A 322 19.14 -0.72 5.75
N LYS A 323 18.59 -0.37 4.58
CA LYS A 323 18.22 1.02 4.24
C LYS A 323 16.85 1.35 4.81
N ASN A 324 16.80 2.34 5.71
CA ASN A 324 15.53 2.93 6.11
C ASN A 324 14.95 3.76 4.97
N GLN A 325 13.61 3.73 4.87
CA GLN A 325 12.88 4.58 3.95
C GLN A 325 12.80 5.99 4.52
N THR A 326 13.46 6.93 3.89
CA THR A 326 13.26 8.37 4.12
C THR A 326 13.09 9.08 2.79
#